data_9a36d3ef035ca80754e7a0bde3689559
#
_entry.id   9a36d3ef035ca80754e7a0bde3689559
#
_cell.length_a   1.000
_cell.length_b   1.000
_cell.length_c   1.000
_cell.angle_alpha   90.00
_cell.angle_beta   90.00
_cell.angle_gamma   90.00
#
_symmetry.space_group_name_H-M   'P 1'
#
loop_
_entity.id
_entity.type
_entity.pdbx_description
1 polymer ?
#
loop_
_entity_poly.entity_id
_entity_poly.type
_entity_poly.pdbx_seq_one_letter_code
_entity_poly.pdbx_strand_id
1 'polypeptide(L)'
;MSGTEIEPRIDPNAVSREPPAQPDVHDTADAPRRRALKEMPFLEHLEELRKALIDSLWGVVIGSAIGWFVAQRLIDFLIRPAGQLVFLGPADALNLRMKASFFIGIVLASPLVLWKLWNFVAPGLLPLERRFIGPLVISSTTLFVAGLVFADLVLAPLTFKFLLSFQSENMKPLLTADAYFGFLAKLCIAFGVMFQLPVVIGILSWAGVIPARFLAARWREAILVILLVAAFLTPPDVVSQILMAGPILILYTLSVGIAFAIEGRRKRDRDAA
;
A
#
# COMPACT_ATOMS: atom_id res chain seq x y z
N MET A 1 -89.37 12.64 -53.47
CA MET A 1 -89.88 13.61 -52.59
C MET A 1 -88.96 13.65 -51.45
N SER A 2 -88.23 14.67 -51.47
CA SER A 2 -87.43 15.39 -50.51
C SER A 2 -86.82 14.62 -49.30
N GLY A 3 -85.61 14.11 -49.50
CA GLY A 3 -84.72 13.65 -48.43
C GLY A 3 -83.89 14.81 -47.98
N THR A 4 -83.96 15.20 -46.72
CA THR A 4 -83.10 16.15 -46.05
C THR A 4 -81.88 15.40 -45.49
N GLU A 5 -80.78 15.59 -46.16
CA GLU A 5 -79.44 15.20 -45.77
C GLU A 5 -78.98 16.08 -44.60
N ILE A 6 -78.83 15.53 -43.46
CA ILE A 6 -78.27 16.23 -42.27
C ILE A 6 -76.77 16.04 -42.30
N GLU A 7 -76.09 17.07 -42.73
CA GLU A 7 -74.61 17.16 -42.67
C GLU A 7 -74.15 17.29 -41.18
N PRO A 8 -73.26 16.47 -40.68
CA PRO A 8 -72.73 16.63 -39.30
C PRO A 8 -71.85 17.86 -39.21
N ARG A 9 -72.29 18.82 -38.43
CA ARG A 9 -71.57 20.06 -38.10
C ARG A 9 -70.32 19.69 -37.27
N ILE A 10 -69.15 19.79 -37.86
CA ILE A 10 -67.87 19.61 -37.19
C ILE A 10 -67.60 20.86 -36.35
N ASP A 11 -67.52 20.72 -35.04
CA ASP A 11 -67.18 21.76 -34.09
C ASP A 11 -65.68 22.07 -34.23
N PRO A 12 -65.26 23.28 -34.66
CA PRO A 12 -63.86 23.63 -34.85
C PRO A 12 -63.10 23.82 -33.54
N ASN A 13 -63.74 23.66 -32.38
CA ASN A 13 -63.13 23.81 -31.04
C ASN A 13 -62.97 22.52 -30.29
N ALA A 14 -63.03 21.37 -30.96
CA ALA A 14 -62.57 20.11 -30.36
C ALA A 14 -61.03 20.16 -30.26
N VAL A 15 -60.53 21.03 -29.42
CA VAL A 15 -59.14 21.04 -28.93
C VAL A 15 -58.84 19.65 -28.41
N SER A 16 -57.89 19.01 -29.05
CA SER A 16 -57.27 17.73 -28.67
C SER A 16 -56.96 17.78 -27.18
N ARG A 17 -57.84 17.17 -26.35
CA ARG A 17 -57.48 16.84 -24.96
C ARG A 17 -56.47 15.75 -25.05
N GLU A 18 -55.19 16.10 -24.90
CA GLU A 18 -54.17 15.13 -24.55
C GLU A 18 -54.64 14.31 -23.34
N PRO A 19 -54.58 12.98 -23.41
CA PRO A 19 -54.90 12.17 -22.24
C PRO A 19 -53.95 12.60 -21.14
N PRO A 20 -54.39 12.68 -19.85
CA PRO A 20 -53.52 13.05 -18.75
C PRO A 20 -52.31 12.11 -18.77
N ALA A 21 -51.13 12.72 -18.77
CA ALA A 21 -49.85 12.02 -18.70
C ALA A 21 -49.96 10.99 -17.56
N GLN A 22 -49.90 9.71 -17.90
CA GLN A 22 -49.85 8.65 -16.92
C GLN A 22 -48.56 8.91 -16.12
N PRO A 23 -48.58 9.01 -14.79
CA PRO A 23 -47.37 9.14 -14.02
C PRO A 23 -46.51 7.93 -14.35
N ASP A 24 -45.24 8.20 -14.77
CA ASP A 24 -44.24 7.19 -15.08
C ASP A 24 -44.09 6.25 -13.90
N VAL A 25 -44.81 5.14 -13.90
CA VAL A 25 -44.78 4.07 -12.87
C VAL A 25 -43.41 3.39 -12.83
N HIS A 26 -42.55 3.65 -13.84
CA HIS A 26 -41.19 3.13 -13.89
C HIS A 26 -40.19 3.82 -12.99
N ASP A 27 -40.42 5.08 -12.55
CA ASP A 27 -39.41 5.82 -11.81
C ASP A 27 -39.46 5.60 -10.29
N THR A 28 -40.59 5.16 -9.74
CA THR A 28 -40.74 4.93 -8.28
C THR A 28 -40.32 3.53 -7.82
N ALA A 29 -40.36 2.53 -8.72
CA ALA A 29 -39.94 1.15 -8.39
C ALA A 29 -38.41 0.94 -8.49
N ASP A 30 -37.74 1.76 -9.29
CA ASP A 30 -36.28 1.67 -9.49
C ASP A 30 -35.44 2.45 -8.46
N ALA A 31 -36.04 3.41 -7.74
CA ALA A 31 -35.34 4.22 -6.75
C ALA A 31 -34.76 3.39 -5.58
N PRO A 32 -35.49 2.43 -4.96
CA PRO A 32 -34.93 1.56 -3.93
C PRO A 32 -33.91 0.56 -4.50
N ARG A 33 -34.13 0.05 -5.73
CA ARG A 33 -33.16 -0.83 -6.39
C ARG A 33 -31.87 -0.12 -6.75
N ARG A 34 -31.91 1.12 -7.23
CA ARG A 34 -30.74 1.94 -7.51
C ARG A 34 -29.97 2.32 -6.24
N ARG A 35 -30.66 2.55 -5.10
CA ARG A 35 -30.00 2.76 -3.79
C ARG A 35 -29.37 1.48 -3.28
N ALA A 36 -30.03 0.34 -3.37
CA ALA A 36 -29.49 -0.96 -2.98
C ALA A 36 -28.27 -1.34 -3.84
N LEU A 37 -28.28 -1.06 -5.15
CA LEU A 37 -27.13 -1.26 -6.05
C LEU A 37 -25.96 -0.31 -5.79
N LYS A 38 -26.21 0.83 -5.12
CA LYS A 38 -25.16 1.80 -4.78
C LYS A 38 -24.54 1.53 -3.40
N GLU A 39 -25.25 0.85 -2.52
CA GLU A 39 -24.75 0.46 -1.18
C GLU A 39 -24.05 -0.91 -1.20
N MET A 40 -24.44 -1.83 -2.08
CA MET A 40 -23.79 -3.13 -2.26
C MET A 40 -22.28 -3.05 -2.55
N PRO A 41 -21.79 -2.19 -3.46
CA PRO A 41 -20.36 -2.18 -3.79
C PRO A 41 -19.45 -1.73 -2.63
N PHE A 42 -19.93 -0.93 -1.68
CA PHE A 42 -19.13 -0.53 -0.53
C PHE A 42 -18.99 -1.66 0.49
N LEU A 43 -20.07 -2.35 0.82
CA LEU A 43 -20.04 -3.49 1.74
C LEU A 43 -19.25 -4.66 1.15
N GLU A 44 -19.42 -4.93 -0.14
CA GLU A 44 -18.66 -5.94 -0.86
C GLU A 44 -17.16 -5.65 -0.86
N HIS A 45 -16.78 -4.38 -1.04
CA HIS A 45 -15.38 -3.96 -0.98
C HIS A 45 -14.78 -4.10 0.43
N LEU A 46 -15.56 -3.84 1.49
CA LEU A 46 -15.14 -4.10 2.87
C LEU A 46 -14.96 -5.60 3.15
N GLU A 47 -15.83 -6.44 2.57
CA GLU A 47 -15.71 -7.89 2.69
C GLU A 47 -14.49 -8.43 1.95
N GLU A 48 -14.18 -7.90 0.77
CA GLU A 48 -12.92 -8.18 0.04
C GLU A 48 -11.69 -7.79 0.87
N LEU A 49 -11.70 -6.61 1.50
CA LEU A 49 -10.61 -6.18 2.39
C LEU A 49 -10.44 -7.13 3.56
N ARG A 50 -11.53 -7.49 4.24
CA ARG A 50 -11.50 -8.45 5.35
C ARG A 50 -10.90 -9.78 4.93
N LYS A 51 -11.34 -10.31 3.78
CA LYS A 51 -10.82 -11.57 3.24
C LYS A 51 -9.34 -11.47 2.89
N ALA A 52 -8.93 -10.38 2.24
CA ALA A 52 -7.54 -10.13 1.91
C ALA A 52 -6.65 -10.05 3.16
N LEU A 53 -7.12 -9.40 4.23
CA LEU A 53 -6.40 -9.32 5.51
C LEU A 53 -6.29 -10.68 6.19
N ILE A 54 -7.38 -11.45 6.24
CA ILE A 54 -7.39 -12.79 6.86
C ILE A 54 -6.45 -13.73 6.09
N ASP A 55 -6.54 -13.75 4.75
CA ASP A 55 -5.67 -14.59 3.92
C ASP A 55 -4.18 -14.19 4.07
N SER A 56 -3.90 -12.89 4.16
CA SER A 56 -2.56 -12.36 4.41
C SER A 56 -2.03 -12.79 5.78
N LEU A 57 -2.88 -12.73 6.82
CA LEU A 57 -2.53 -13.15 8.17
C LEU A 57 -2.21 -14.66 8.22
N TRP A 58 -3.03 -15.48 7.57
CA TRP A 58 -2.75 -16.92 7.43
C TRP A 58 -1.44 -17.19 6.70
N GLY A 59 -1.16 -16.42 5.65
CA GLY A 59 0.13 -16.47 4.95
C GLY A 59 1.31 -16.21 5.89
N VAL A 60 1.20 -15.17 6.74
CA VAL A 60 2.23 -14.85 7.74
C VAL A 60 2.35 -15.94 8.80
N VAL A 61 1.24 -16.48 9.29
CA VAL A 61 1.26 -17.58 10.30
C VAL A 61 1.95 -18.83 9.74
N ILE A 62 1.56 -19.24 8.53
CA ILE A 62 2.17 -20.40 7.86
C ILE A 62 3.66 -20.12 7.58
N GLY A 63 3.97 -18.94 7.05
CA GLY A 63 5.34 -18.52 6.83
C GLY A 63 6.18 -18.48 8.10
N SER A 64 5.60 -18.07 9.24
CA SER A 64 6.27 -18.08 10.55
C SER A 64 6.52 -19.48 11.07
N ALA A 65 5.58 -20.42 10.85
CA ALA A 65 5.77 -21.82 11.19
C ALA A 65 6.94 -22.44 10.39
N ILE A 66 7.04 -22.15 9.10
CA ILE A 66 8.18 -22.52 8.26
C ILE A 66 9.45 -21.82 8.77
N GLY A 67 9.33 -20.52 9.05
CA GLY A 67 10.39 -19.68 9.57
C GLY A 67 11.04 -20.20 10.84
N TRP A 68 10.27 -20.86 11.71
CA TRP A 68 10.77 -21.46 12.94
C TRP A 68 11.93 -22.46 12.73
N PHE A 69 11.87 -23.22 11.66
CA PHE A 69 12.92 -24.20 11.33
C PHE A 69 14.18 -23.54 10.72
N VAL A 70 14.04 -22.37 10.14
CA VAL A 70 15.14 -21.64 9.47
C VAL A 70 15.67 -20.49 10.34
N ALA A 71 14.93 -20.11 11.39
CA ALA A 71 15.19 -18.95 12.23
C ALA A 71 16.64 -18.89 12.73
N GLN A 72 17.19 -20.03 13.19
CA GLN A 72 18.57 -20.07 13.71
C GLN A 72 19.60 -19.65 12.65
N ARG A 73 19.45 -20.12 11.41
CA ARG A 73 20.37 -19.75 10.33
C ARG A 73 20.31 -18.25 10.00
N LEU A 74 19.09 -17.68 10.00
CA LEU A 74 18.90 -16.25 9.79
C LEU A 74 19.53 -15.43 10.92
N ILE A 75 19.30 -15.85 12.18
CA ILE A 75 19.89 -15.18 13.35
C ILE A 75 21.41 -15.19 13.24
N ASP A 76 22.02 -16.34 12.98
CA ASP A 76 23.47 -16.47 12.83
C ASP A 76 24.03 -15.60 11.70
N PHE A 77 23.28 -15.47 10.61
CA PHE A 77 23.66 -14.63 9.47
C PHE A 77 23.60 -13.13 9.82
N LEU A 78 22.49 -12.68 10.39
CA LEU A 78 22.25 -11.26 10.67
C LEU A 78 23.08 -10.74 11.85
N ILE A 79 23.45 -11.60 12.81
CA ILE A 79 24.23 -11.22 13.99
C ILE A 79 25.74 -11.11 13.68
N ARG A 80 26.23 -11.76 12.63
CA ARG A 80 27.67 -11.76 12.29
C ARG A 80 28.34 -10.38 12.32
N PRO A 81 27.73 -9.31 11.77
CA PRO A 81 28.36 -7.99 11.78
C PRO A 81 28.45 -7.34 13.16
N ALA A 82 27.61 -7.77 14.11
CA ALA A 82 27.52 -7.15 15.44
C ALA A 82 28.56 -7.67 16.44
N GLY A 83 29.29 -8.74 16.10
CA GLY A 83 30.27 -9.34 16.99
C GLY A 83 29.66 -10.22 18.10
N GLN A 84 30.17 -10.13 19.30
CA GLN A 84 29.67 -10.92 20.44
C GLN A 84 28.42 -10.24 21.04
N LEU A 85 27.29 -10.91 20.95
CA LEU A 85 26.04 -10.52 21.58
C LEU A 85 25.79 -11.40 22.83
N VAL A 86 25.12 -10.83 23.80
CA VAL A 86 24.83 -11.52 25.07
C VAL A 86 23.33 -11.72 25.24
N PHE A 87 22.98 -12.78 25.98
CA PHE A 87 21.63 -13.00 26.51
C PHE A 87 21.64 -12.56 27.99
N LEU A 88 20.61 -11.82 28.41
CA LEU A 88 20.47 -11.39 29.80
C LEU A 88 19.61 -12.36 30.61
N GLY A 89 18.76 -13.11 29.92
CA GLY A 89 17.87 -14.07 30.57
C GLY A 89 17.69 -15.37 29.78
N PRO A 90 17.22 -16.43 30.44
CA PRO A 90 17.04 -17.74 29.79
C PRO A 90 15.96 -17.73 28.71
N ALA A 91 14.99 -16.80 28.79
CA ALA A 91 13.92 -16.66 27.81
C ALA A 91 14.35 -15.88 26.56
N ASP A 92 15.47 -15.14 26.59
CA ASP A 92 15.88 -14.26 25.49
C ASP A 92 16.15 -15.03 24.19
N ALA A 93 16.75 -16.22 24.29
CA ALA A 93 17.00 -17.07 23.14
C ALA A 93 15.70 -17.55 22.47
N LEU A 94 14.67 -17.87 23.27
CA LEU A 94 13.36 -18.24 22.76
C LEU A 94 12.66 -17.05 22.10
N ASN A 95 12.66 -15.89 22.76
CA ASN A 95 12.07 -14.65 22.25
C ASN A 95 12.73 -14.24 20.92
N LEU A 96 14.04 -14.31 20.85
CA LEU A 96 14.81 -14.03 19.63
C LEU A 96 14.37 -14.98 18.49
N ARG A 97 14.26 -16.27 18.77
CA ARG A 97 13.84 -17.26 17.77
C ARG A 97 12.39 -17.03 17.32
N MET A 98 11.49 -16.67 18.23
CA MET A 98 10.11 -16.32 17.88
C MET A 98 10.05 -15.07 16.98
N LYS A 99 10.79 -14.00 17.33
CA LYS A 99 10.89 -12.77 16.50
C LYS A 99 11.46 -13.09 15.12
N ALA A 100 12.52 -13.89 15.05
CA ALA A 100 13.13 -14.28 13.78
C ALA A 100 12.17 -15.11 12.92
N SER A 101 11.43 -16.04 13.53
CA SER A 101 10.41 -16.83 12.83
C SER A 101 9.30 -15.95 12.26
N PHE A 102 8.83 -14.99 13.04
CA PHE A 102 7.82 -14.04 12.60
C PHE A 102 8.33 -13.11 11.47
N PHE A 103 9.55 -12.63 11.58
CA PHE A 103 10.21 -11.86 10.53
C PHE A 103 10.29 -12.64 9.22
N ILE A 104 10.77 -13.90 9.28
CA ILE A 104 10.79 -14.78 8.10
C ILE A 104 9.38 -15.00 7.56
N GLY A 105 8.40 -15.16 8.42
CA GLY A 105 7.00 -15.31 8.05
C GLY A 105 6.48 -14.14 7.23
N ILE A 106 6.76 -12.90 7.64
CA ILE A 106 6.41 -11.68 6.89
C ILE A 106 7.11 -11.66 5.53
N VAL A 107 8.41 -11.97 5.49
CA VAL A 107 9.19 -11.97 4.25
C VAL A 107 8.66 -13.01 3.26
N LEU A 108 8.40 -14.24 3.72
CA LEU A 108 7.86 -15.31 2.88
C LEU A 108 6.43 -15.03 2.43
N ALA A 109 5.63 -14.42 3.28
CA ALA A 109 4.25 -14.05 2.95
C ALA A 109 4.16 -12.80 2.07
N SER A 110 5.23 -12.01 1.94
CA SER A 110 5.19 -10.73 1.22
C SER A 110 4.65 -10.82 -0.21
N PRO A 111 4.95 -11.83 -1.05
CA PRO A 111 4.34 -11.95 -2.37
C PRO A 111 2.82 -12.15 -2.31
N LEU A 112 2.35 -12.96 -1.35
CA LEU A 112 0.93 -13.20 -1.13
C LEU A 112 0.22 -11.94 -0.63
N VAL A 113 0.81 -11.27 0.36
CA VAL A 113 0.27 -10.02 0.94
C VAL A 113 0.16 -8.94 -0.14
N LEU A 114 1.22 -8.76 -0.92
CA LEU A 114 1.24 -7.79 -2.03
C LEU A 114 0.25 -8.18 -3.13
N TRP A 115 0.11 -9.45 -3.46
CA TRP A 115 -0.91 -9.90 -4.39
C TRP A 115 -2.32 -9.56 -3.90
N LYS A 116 -2.64 -9.88 -2.64
CA LYS A 116 -3.96 -9.58 -2.06
C LYS A 116 -4.21 -8.07 -2.02
N LEU A 117 -3.19 -7.29 -1.65
CA LEU A 117 -3.25 -5.82 -1.64
C LEU A 117 -3.55 -5.27 -3.04
N TRP A 118 -2.81 -5.70 -4.07
CA TRP A 118 -3.01 -5.21 -5.42
C TRP A 118 -4.34 -5.67 -6.05
N ASN A 119 -4.78 -6.90 -5.75
CA ASN A 119 -6.11 -7.34 -6.17
C ASN A 119 -7.23 -6.54 -5.50
N PHE A 120 -7.07 -6.13 -4.25
CA PHE A 120 -8.01 -5.24 -3.56
C PHE A 120 -8.05 -3.83 -4.17
N VAL A 121 -6.93 -3.32 -4.66
CA VAL A 121 -6.86 -2.02 -5.36
C VAL A 121 -7.37 -2.12 -6.80
N ALA A 122 -7.32 -3.30 -7.42
CA ALA A 122 -7.65 -3.56 -8.81
C ALA A 122 -9.10 -3.18 -9.24
N PRO A 123 -10.17 -3.30 -8.44
CA PRO A 123 -11.50 -2.85 -8.82
C PRO A 123 -11.58 -1.36 -9.14
N GLY A 124 -10.68 -0.54 -8.56
CA GLY A 124 -10.53 0.88 -8.89
C GLY A 124 -9.82 1.15 -10.23
N LEU A 125 -9.29 0.12 -10.90
CA LEU A 125 -8.61 0.21 -12.18
C LEU A 125 -9.55 -0.23 -13.34
N LEU A 126 -9.30 0.32 -14.55
CA LEU A 126 -10.05 -0.07 -15.76
C LEU A 126 -9.87 -1.56 -16.09
N PRO A 127 -10.87 -2.25 -16.71
CA PRO A 127 -10.81 -3.69 -16.98
C PRO A 127 -9.59 -4.15 -17.79
N LEU A 128 -9.08 -3.31 -18.70
CA LEU A 128 -7.85 -3.55 -19.49
C LEU A 128 -6.57 -3.54 -18.65
N GLU A 129 -6.63 -2.97 -17.46
CA GLU A 129 -5.48 -2.72 -16.57
C GLU A 129 -5.21 -3.89 -15.63
N ARG A 130 -6.19 -4.78 -15.44
CA ARG A 130 -6.04 -6.01 -14.63
C ARG A 130 -4.93 -6.94 -15.13
N ARG A 131 -4.58 -6.87 -16.42
CA ARG A 131 -3.49 -7.64 -17.01
C ARG A 131 -2.12 -7.29 -16.39
N PHE A 132 -1.97 -6.11 -15.82
CA PHE A 132 -0.71 -5.64 -15.23
C PHE A 132 -0.53 -6.04 -13.76
N ILE A 133 -1.51 -6.68 -13.12
CA ILE A 133 -1.40 -7.09 -11.70
C ILE A 133 -0.23 -8.05 -11.49
N GLY A 134 -0.03 -9.03 -12.38
CA GLY A 134 1.08 -9.98 -12.26
C GLY A 134 2.46 -9.31 -12.25
N PRO A 135 2.84 -8.57 -13.29
CA PRO A 135 4.07 -7.78 -13.31
C PRO A 135 4.21 -6.82 -12.12
N LEU A 136 3.09 -6.24 -11.66
CA LEU A 136 3.05 -5.33 -10.53
C LEU A 136 3.42 -6.03 -9.22
N VAL A 137 2.86 -7.22 -8.96
CA VAL A 137 3.19 -8.02 -7.79
C VAL A 137 4.66 -8.43 -7.78
N ILE A 138 5.18 -8.85 -8.93
CA ILE A 138 6.61 -9.21 -9.07
C ILE A 138 7.49 -7.99 -8.76
N SER A 139 7.19 -6.84 -9.35
CA SER A 139 7.92 -5.59 -9.12
C SER A 139 7.85 -5.18 -7.64
N SER A 140 6.66 -5.19 -7.04
CA SER A 140 6.45 -4.87 -5.64
C SER A 140 7.21 -5.82 -4.71
N THR A 141 7.15 -7.14 -4.97
CA THR A 141 7.89 -8.12 -4.18
C THR A 141 9.40 -7.91 -4.29
N THR A 142 9.89 -7.64 -5.49
CA THR A 142 11.32 -7.35 -5.72
C THR A 142 11.74 -6.08 -4.99
N LEU A 143 10.94 -5.00 -5.05
CA LEU A 143 11.22 -3.77 -4.33
C LEU A 143 11.16 -3.98 -2.81
N PHE A 144 10.21 -4.79 -2.31
CA PHE A 144 10.14 -5.12 -0.90
C PHE A 144 11.43 -5.79 -0.42
N VAL A 145 11.87 -6.82 -1.13
CA VAL A 145 13.12 -7.53 -0.82
C VAL A 145 14.33 -6.59 -0.95
N ALA A 146 14.36 -5.75 -1.98
CA ALA A 146 15.42 -4.75 -2.13
C ALA A 146 15.47 -3.77 -0.95
N GLY A 147 14.31 -3.36 -0.41
CA GLY A 147 14.21 -2.54 0.80
C GLY A 147 14.76 -3.24 2.03
N LEU A 148 14.45 -4.54 2.22
CA LEU A 148 15.02 -5.34 3.31
C LEU A 148 16.55 -5.41 3.22
N VAL A 149 17.07 -5.74 2.04
CA VAL A 149 18.51 -5.85 1.78
C VAL A 149 19.21 -4.50 1.96
N PHE A 150 18.60 -3.42 1.49
CA PHE A 150 19.15 -2.08 1.67
C PHE A 150 19.22 -1.70 3.16
N ALA A 151 18.18 -2.02 3.93
CA ALA A 151 18.16 -1.77 5.36
C ALA A 151 19.25 -2.55 6.10
N ASP A 152 19.43 -3.82 5.78
CA ASP A 152 20.44 -4.69 6.41
C ASP A 152 21.87 -4.30 6.03
N LEU A 153 22.15 -4.12 4.73
CA LEU A 153 23.51 -3.90 4.25
C LEU A 153 24.01 -2.45 4.36
N VAL A 154 23.10 -1.48 4.32
CA VAL A 154 23.47 -0.06 4.29
C VAL A 154 23.10 0.64 5.59
N LEU A 155 21.82 0.58 5.97
CA LEU A 155 21.33 1.40 7.09
C LEU A 155 21.72 0.85 8.44
N ALA A 156 21.60 -0.46 8.63
CA ALA A 156 21.92 -1.06 9.92
C ALA A 156 23.38 -0.84 10.30
N PRO A 157 24.39 -1.13 9.46
CA PRO A 157 25.79 -0.87 9.82
C PRO A 157 26.07 0.62 10.07
N LEU A 158 25.46 1.51 9.27
CA LEU A 158 25.65 2.93 9.40
C LEU A 158 25.09 3.46 10.73
N THR A 159 23.89 3.00 11.11
CA THR A 159 23.24 3.37 12.37
C THR A 159 23.98 2.80 13.57
N PHE A 160 24.38 1.52 13.52
CA PHE A 160 25.14 0.92 14.61
C PHE A 160 26.51 1.58 14.78
N LYS A 161 27.22 1.86 13.68
CA LYS A 161 28.49 2.58 13.73
C LYS A 161 28.34 3.96 14.38
N PHE A 162 27.27 4.67 14.08
CA PHE A 162 26.95 5.96 14.68
C PHE A 162 26.63 5.80 16.18
N LEU A 163 25.74 4.91 16.56
CA LEU A 163 25.36 4.69 17.95
C LEU A 163 26.55 4.23 18.81
N LEU A 164 27.42 3.40 18.25
CA LEU A 164 28.62 2.93 18.93
C LEU A 164 29.73 3.98 18.98
N SER A 165 29.66 5.07 18.24
CA SER A 165 30.64 6.16 18.30
C SER A 165 30.60 6.96 19.62
N PHE A 166 29.49 6.84 20.37
CA PHE A 166 29.36 7.47 21.71
C PHE A 166 29.97 6.65 22.85
N GLN A 167 30.62 5.53 22.54
CA GLN A 167 31.32 4.71 23.54
C GLN A 167 32.56 5.45 24.08
N SER A 168 32.88 5.18 25.34
CA SER A 168 34.14 5.60 25.96
C SER A 168 34.95 4.40 26.48
N GLU A 169 36.21 4.60 26.76
CA GLU A 169 37.07 3.53 27.29
C GLU A 169 36.50 2.85 28.56
N ASN A 170 35.75 3.61 29.36
CA ASN A 170 35.13 3.14 30.59
C ASN A 170 33.70 2.59 30.44
N MET A 171 33.07 2.71 29.23
CA MET A 171 31.70 2.26 28.95
C MET A 171 31.67 1.41 27.69
N LYS A 172 31.66 0.08 27.89
CA LYS A 172 31.46 -0.86 26.79
C LYS A 172 29.96 -1.24 26.72
N PRO A 173 29.27 -1.07 25.58
CA PRO A 173 27.90 -1.46 25.48
C PRO A 173 27.76 -2.97 25.51
N LEU A 174 26.87 -3.46 26.34
CA LEU A 174 26.42 -4.84 26.30
C LEU A 174 25.23 -4.93 25.35
N LEU A 175 25.49 -5.25 24.09
CA LEU A 175 24.45 -5.46 23.11
C LEU A 175 23.80 -6.82 23.30
N THR A 176 22.51 -6.82 23.61
CA THR A 176 21.76 -8.09 23.67
C THR A 176 21.34 -8.52 22.26
N ALA A 177 21.39 -9.83 22.01
CA ALA A 177 20.95 -10.39 20.73
C ALA A 177 19.49 -10.07 20.41
N ASP A 178 18.62 -10.04 21.42
CA ASP A 178 17.21 -9.72 21.29
C ASP A 178 16.96 -8.25 20.86
N ALA A 179 17.67 -7.29 21.51
CA ALA A 179 17.54 -5.87 21.17
C ALA A 179 18.12 -5.57 19.79
N TYR A 180 19.29 -6.13 19.47
CA TYR A 180 19.93 -5.97 18.16
C TYR A 180 19.02 -6.46 17.04
N PHE A 181 18.59 -7.72 17.14
CA PHE A 181 17.71 -8.33 16.15
C PHE A 181 16.36 -7.59 16.04
N GLY A 182 15.77 -7.22 17.18
CA GLY A 182 14.51 -6.49 17.21
C GLY A 182 14.58 -5.14 16.49
N PHE A 183 15.67 -4.40 16.66
CA PHE A 183 15.92 -3.15 15.92
C PHE A 183 16.10 -3.43 14.43
N LEU A 184 16.95 -4.38 14.06
CA LEU A 184 17.23 -4.73 12.68
C LEU A 184 15.97 -5.20 11.93
N ALA A 185 15.17 -6.06 12.54
CA ALA A 185 13.92 -6.56 11.95
C ALA A 185 12.91 -5.42 11.70
N LYS A 186 12.76 -4.49 12.68
CA LYS A 186 11.91 -3.30 12.50
C LYS A 186 12.39 -2.45 11.34
N LEU A 187 13.71 -2.21 11.27
CA LEU A 187 14.33 -1.42 10.21
C LEU A 187 14.09 -2.05 8.83
N CYS A 188 14.36 -3.35 8.71
CA CYS A 188 14.15 -4.08 7.47
C CYS A 188 12.69 -4.03 7.00
N ILE A 189 11.73 -4.36 7.86
CA ILE A 189 10.31 -4.33 7.51
C ILE A 189 9.87 -2.92 7.09
N ALA A 190 10.27 -1.91 7.85
CA ALA A 190 9.93 -0.53 7.54
C ALA A 190 10.46 -0.10 6.17
N PHE A 191 11.72 -0.39 5.85
CA PHE A 191 12.28 -0.08 4.54
C PHE A 191 11.69 -0.95 3.43
N GLY A 192 11.37 -2.20 3.69
CA GLY A 192 10.60 -3.03 2.76
C GLY A 192 9.27 -2.38 2.37
N VAL A 193 8.55 -1.81 3.34
CA VAL A 193 7.30 -1.07 3.11
C VAL A 193 7.57 0.28 2.42
N MET A 194 8.61 1.03 2.83
CA MET A 194 8.95 2.32 2.21
C MET A 194 9.35 2.18 0.73
N PHE A 195 9.97 1.07 0.36
CA PHE A 195 10.29 0.77 -1.03
C PHE A 195 9.05 0.49 -1.90
N GLN A 196 7.85 0.39 -1.31
CA GLN A 196 6.59 0.36 -2.05
C GLN A 196 6.15 1.74 -2.54
N LEU A 197 6.69 2.85 -1.99
CA LEU A 197 6.30 4.21 -2.36
C LEU A 197 6.33 4.47 -3.88
N PRO A 198 7.40 4.09 -4.62
CA PRO A 198 7.45 4.29 -6.06
C PRO A 198 6.34 3.56 -6.82
N VAL A 199 5.98 2.35 -6.36
CA VAL A 199 4.94 1.54 -6.99
C VAL A 199 3.56 2.12 -6.69
N VAL A 200 3.29 2.44 -5.43
CA VAL A 200 2.02 3.04 -4.99
C VAL A 200 1.76 4.36 -5.69
N ILE A 201 2.74 5.26 -5.68
CA ILE A 201 2.63 6.58 -6.33
C ILE A 201 2.50 6.42 -7.85
N GLY A 202 3.26 5.51 -8.45
CA GLY A 202 3.19 5.22 -9.88
C GLY A 202 1.79 4.78 -10.32
N ILE A 203 1.15 3.88 -9.56
CA ILE A 203 -0.20 3.40 -9.86
C ILE A 203 -1.24 4.50 -9.65
N LEU A 204 -1.18 5.23 -8.54
CA LEU A 204 -2.12 6.32 -8.26
C LEU A 204 -2.03 7.43 -9.33
N SER A 205 -0.82 7.73 -9.81
CA SER A 205 -0.61 8.68 -10.91
C SER A 205 -1.10 8.12 -12.24
N TRP A 206 -0.87 6.83 -12.51
CA TRP A 206 -1.34 6.18 -13.72
C TRP A 206 -2.88 6.09 -13.77
N ALA A 207 -3.52 5.74 -12.65
CA ALA A 207 -4.98 5.77 -12.50
C ALA A 207 -5.55 7.21 -12.56
N GLY A 208 -4.70 8.24 -12.47
CA GLY A 208 -5.14 9.65 -12.49
C GLY A 208 -5.76 10.13 -11.18
N VAL A 209 -5.58 9.37 -10.10
CA VAL A 209 -6.09 9.71 -8.76
C VAL A 209 -5.29 10.86 -8.15
N ILE A 210 -3.96 10.83 -8.33
CA ILE A 210 -3.06 11.85 -7.78
C ILE A 210 -2.18 12.42 -8.91
N PRO A 211 -2.30 13.70 -9.23
CA PRO A 211 -1.42 14.33 -10.23
C PRO A 211 -0.02 14.54 -9.67
N ALA A 212 1.02 14.35 -10.52
CA ALA A 212 2.41 14.54 -10.14
C ALA A 212 2.71 15.92 -9.57
N ARG A 213 2.03 16.95 -10.09
CA ARG A 213 2.14 18.34 -9.60
C ARG A 213 1.67 18.49 -8.16
N PHE A 214 0.65 17.75 -7.74
CA PHE A 214 0.16 17.76 -6.36
C PHE A 214 1.23 17.21 -5.40
N LEU A 215 1.85 16.08 -5.75
CA LEU A 215 2.95 15.50 -4.97
C LEU A 215 4.14 16.47 -4.90
N ALA A 216 4.53 17.03 -6.03
CA ALA A 216 5.63 18.01 -6.07
C ALA A 216 5.34 19.28 -5.27
N ALA A 217 4.08 19.76 -5.23
CA ALA A 217 3.70 20.92 -4.44
C ALA A 217 3.70 20.67 -2.93
N ARG A 218 3.47 19.41 -2.50
CA ARG A 218 3.37 18.99 -1.10
C ARG A 218 4.67 18.42 -0.52
N TRP A 219 5.83 18.84 -1.07
CA TRP A 219 7.12 18.32 -0.63
C TRP A 219 7.43 18.61 0.84
N ARG A 220 6.94 19.74 1.38
CA ARG A 220 7.15 20.13 2.78
C ARG A 220 6.42 19.19 3.74
N GLU A 221 5.18 18.88 3.45
CA GLU A 221 4.38 17.94 4.22
C GLU A 221 4.94 16.51 4.11
N ALA A 222 5.43 16.14 2.93
CA ALA A 222 6.10 14.85 2.74
C ALA A 222 7.36 14.74 3.61
N ILE A 223 8.21 15.76 3.67
CA ILE A 223 9.37 15.78 4.57
C ILE A 223 8.94 15.62 6.04
N LEU A 224 7.90 16.33 6.47
CA LEU A 224 7.41 16.23 7.83
C LEU A 224 6.97 14.79 8.17
N VAL A 225 6.20 14.17 7.28
CA VAL A 225 5.76 12.78 7.44
C VAL A 225 6.95 11.82 7.45
N ILE A 226 7.92 12.01 6.56
CA ILE A 226 9.13 11.19 6.47
C ILE A 226 9.94 11.29 7.77
N LEU A 227 10.13 12.51 8.30
CA LEU A 227 10.80 12.71 9.57
C LEU A 227 10.06 12.08 10.74
N LEU A 228 8.72 12.15 10.74
CA LEU A 228 7.92 11.50 11.77
C LEU A 228 8.06 9.97 11.73
N VAL A 229 8.02 9.38 10.53
CA VAL A 229 8.25 7.94 10.33
C VAL A 229 9.66 7.55 10.78
N ALA A 230 10.67 8.32 10.39
CA ALA A 230 12.04 8.08 10.81
C ALA A 230 12.20 8.13 12.34
N ALA A 231 11.57 9.11 13.02
CA ALA A 231 11.57 9.21 14.48
C ALA A 231 10.94 8.01 15.19
N PHE A 232 9.98 7.35 14.55
CA PHE A 232 9.35 6.14 15.10
C PHE A 232 10.24 4.89 14.98
N LEU A 233 11.15 4.91 14.00
CA LEU A 233 12.06 3.79 13.71
C LEU A 233 13.35 3.84 14.50
N THR A 234 13.81 5.03 14.83
CA THR A 234 15.10 5.26 15.50
C THR A 234 14.92 5.62 16.97
N PRO A 235 15.95 5.40 17.80
CA PRO A 235 16.05 6.07 19.10
C PRO A 235 15.85 7.58 18.93
N PRO A 236 15.42 8.31 19.97
CA PRO A 236 15.13 9.74 19.89
C PRO A 236 16.43 10.58 19.78
N ASP A 237 17.10 10.48 18.62
CA ASP A 237 18.27 11.30 18.28
C ASP A 237 18.14 11.85 16.84
N VAL A 238 18.55 13.11 16.67
CA VAL A 238 18.38 13.85 15.41
C VAL A 238 19.24 13.28 14.27
N VAL A 239 20.41 12.74 14.59
CA VAL A 239 21.36 12.26 13.56
C VAL A 239 20.87 10.95 12.95
N SER A 240 20.50 9.96 13.78
CA SER A 240 19.92 8.71 13.29
C SER A 240 18.60 8.97 12.54
N GLN A 241 17.80 9.93 13.00
CA GLN A 241 16.56 10.33 12.34
C GLN A 241 16.83 10.88 10.93
N ILE A 242 17.78 11.81 10.76
CA ILE A 242 18.16 12.36 9.45
C ILE A 242 18.74 11.27 8.55
N LEU A 243 19.58 10.40 9.12
CA LEU A 243 20.18 9.28 8.41
C LEU A 243 19.14 8.32 7.81
N MET A 244 18.04 8.08 8.56
CA MET A 244 16.92 7.26 8.10
C MET A 244 16.00 8.01 7.14
N ALA A 245 15.76 9.30 7.38
CA ALA A 245 14.90 10.11 6.53
C ALA A 245 15.48 10.33 5.13
N GLY A 246 16.82 10.43 5.00
CA GLY A 246 17.50 10.68 3.73
C GLY A 246 17.11 9.71 2.62
N PRO A 247 17.31 8.40 2.78
CA PRO A 247 16.91 7.39 1.79
C PRO A 247 15.42 7.40 1.47
N ILE A 248 14.54 7.63 2.46
CA ILE A 248 13.10 7.71 2.23
C ILE A 248 12.76 8.94 1.38
N LEU A 249 13.45 10.06 1.61
CA LEU A 249 13.29 11.27 0.81
C LEU A 249 13.74 11.06 -0.64
N ILE A 250 14.83 10.32 -0.86
CA ILE A 250 15.30 9.94 -2.20
C ILE A 250 14.23 9.08 -2.89
N LEU A 251 13.67 8.08 -2.20
CA LEU A 251 12.59 7.24 -2.74
C LEU A 251 11.34 8.07 -3.09
N TYR A 252 10.96 9.01 -2.24
CA TYR A 252 9.85 9.92 -2.53
C TYR A 252 10.11 10.76 -3.77
N THR A 253 11.29 11.37 -3.88
CA THR A 253 11.68 12.19 -5.03
C THR A 253 11.68 11.38 -6.32
N LEU A 254 12.21 10.14 -6.27
CA LEU A 254 12.17 9.20 -7.39
C LEU A 254 10.72 8.87 -7.79
N SER A 255 9.85 8.65 -6.78
CA SER A 255 8.43 8.37 -7.00
C SER A 255 7.70 9.51 -7.69
N VAL A 256 7.99 10.76 -7.30
CA VAL A 256 7.47 11.97 -7.97
C VAL A 256 7.96 12.04 -9.42
N GLY A 257 9.24 11.72 -9.67
CA GLY A 257 9.80 11.64 -11.02
C GLY A 257 9.08 10.60 -11.90
N ILE A 258 8.80 9.41 -11.35
CA ILE A 258 8.01 8.36 -12.02
C ILE A 258 6.60 8.87 -12.36
N ALA A 259 5.94 9.57 -11.43
CA ALA A 259 4.62 10.14 -11.65
C ALA A 259 4.61 11.14 -12.82
N PHE A 260 5.60 12.04 -12.91
CA PHE A 260 5.75 12.96 -14.05
C PHE A 260 5.99 12.21 -15.36
N ALA A 261 6.81 11.17 -15.37
CA ALA A 261 7.06 10.39 -16.57
C ALA A 261 5.79 9.67 -17.08
N ILE A 262 4.97 9.15 -16.18
CA ILE A 262 3.69 8.51 -16.50
C ILE A 262 2.69 9.53 -17.09
N GLU A 263 2.52 10.69 -16.44
CA GLU A 263 1.65 11.74 -16.94
C GLU A 263 2.07 12.29 -18.32
N GLY A 264 3.37 12.42 -18.53
CA GLY A 264 3.93 12.85 -19.81
C GLY A 264 3.62 11.88 -20.95
N ARG A 265 3.71 10.56 -20.71
CA ARG A 265 3.34 9.55 -21.70
C ARG A 265 1.84 9.59 -22.02
N ARG A 266 1.00 9.65 -20.98
CA ARG A 266 -0.47 9.70 -21.15
C ARG A 266 -0.94 10.90 -21.95
N LYS A 267 -0.27 12.07 -21.83
CA LYS A 267 -0.57 13.26 -22.66
C LYS A 267 -0.21 13.02 -24.11
N ARG A 268 0.98 12.47 -24.38
CA ARG A 268 1.41 12.20 -25.77
C ARG A 268 0.48 11.23 -26.49
N ASP A 269 0.02 10.19 -25.78
CA ASP A 269 -0.90 9.20 -26.36
C ASP A 269 -2.27 9.80 -26.64
N ARG A 270 -2.72 10.80 -25.85
CA ARG A 270 -3.96 11.54 -26.11
C ARG A 270 -3.84 12.51 -27.28
N ASP A 271 -2.68 13.14 -27.43
CA ASP A 271 -2.44 14.12 -28.50
C ASP A 271 -2.18 13.42 -29.86
N ALA A 272 -1.90 12.10 -29.84
CA ALA A 272 -1.65 11.26 -31.01
C ALA A 272 -2.90 10.47 -31.49
N ALA A 273 -3.98 10.42 -30.71
CA ALA A 273 -5.23 9.74 -31.01
C ALA A 273 -6.33 10.70 -31.49
#